data_a602181c603d6176ff77a9d58675a046
#
_entry.id   a602181c603d6176ff77a9d58675a046
#
_cell.length_a   1.000
_cell.length_b   1.000
_cell.length_c   1.000
_cell.angle_alpha   90.00
_cell.angle_beta   90.00
_cell.angle_gamma   90.00
#
_symmetry.space_group_name_H-M   'P 1'
#
loop_
_entity.id
_entity.type
_entity.pdbx_description
1 polymer ?
#
loop_
_entity_poly.entity_id
_entity_poly.type
_entity_poly.pdbx_seq_one_letter_code
_entity_poly.pdbx_strand_id
1 'polypeptide(L)'
;MDVAAFVLSILALLFALLGLGLSMRALYIIGVNSGLAKPQENKEKPTIQTSKKFTPKKPIRTEGEKIIYNEDPLVYVIENFISDEECEHIKNVSDGNLERAKTIGGKDGIYHLNRTGSNCWIAHSHSNITTNLGQRIADLVGFPLKNAESFQVVYYTGGTEYNDHHDAFNADTDEGKKHLKRGGQRIYTALGYLNDVEEGGSTEFPDLNISVAPKKGSLLVWKNVLPGTTKVHPDSLHAGRPVTKGEKYAFNLWFRENKFV
;
A
#
# COMPACT_ATOMS: atom_id res chain seq x y z
N MET A 1 10.12 31.80 33.66
CA MET A 1 10.95 31.05 32.68
C MET A 1 12.24 30.68 33.41
N ASP A 2 12.48 29.39 33.53
CA ASP A 2 13.61 28.90 34.34
C ASP A 2 14.93 29.26 33.64
N VAL A 3 15.82 29.98 34.35
CA VAL A 3 17.11 30.46 33.84
C VAL A 3 17.98 29.28 33.36
N ALA A 4 17.87 28.13 34.00
CA ALA A 4 18.58 26.92 33.60
C ALA A 4 18.12 26.36 32.26
N ALA A 5 16.82 26.40 31.97
CA ALA A 5 16.24 25.97 30.68
C ALA A 5 16.64 26.92 29.55
N PHE A 6 16.76 28.21 29.83
CA PHE A 6 17.20 29.21 28.86
C PHE A 6 18.68 29.06 28.49
N VAL A 7 19.55 28.83 29.49
CA VAL A 7 21.00 28.60 29.28
C VAL A 7 21.25 27.30 28.50
N LEU A 8 20.52 26.21 28.78
CA LEU A 8 20.61 24.94 28.04
C LEU A 8 20.21 25.09 26.59
N SER A 9 19.17 25.90 26.30
CA SER A 9 18.73 26.16 24.94
C SER A 9 19.77 26.96 24.12
N ILE A 10 20.44 27.91 24.72
CA ILE A 10 21.53 28.69 24.11
C ILE A 10 22.75 27.81 23.83
N LEU A 11 23.13 26.96 24.78
CA LEU A 11 24.25 26.01 24.60
C LEU A 11 23.99 25.01 23.48
N ALA A 12 22.74 24.47 23.36
CA ALA A 12 22.34 23.57 22.27
C ALA A 12 22.43 24.27 20.91
N LEU A 13 22.05 25.54 20.82
CA LEU A 13 22.14 26.34 19.59
C LEU A 13 23.59 26.61 19.19
N LEU A 14 24.46 26.93 20.14
CA LEU A 14 25.90 27.15 19.93
C LEU A 14 26.63 25.90 19.44
N PHE A 15 26.28 24.71 19.98
CA PHE A 15 26.86 23.44 19.55
C PHE A 15 26.37 23.04 18.13
N ALA A 16 25.14 23.36 17.77
CA ALA A 16 24.63 23.15 16.42
C ALA A 16 25.33 24.04 15.37
N LEU A 17 25.67 25.28 15.73
CA LEU A 17 26.38 26.23 14.88
C LEU A 17 27.89 25.89 14.70
N LEU A 18 28.49 25.17 15.66
CA LEU A 18 29.89 24.77 15.59
C LEU A 18 30.10 23.39 14.91
N GLY A 19 29.05 22.73 14.43
CA GLY A 19 29.15 21.43 13.75
C GLY A 19 29.64 20.26 14.64
N LEU A 20 29.69 20.44 15.97
CA LEU A 20 30.05 19.43 16.92
C LEU A 20 28.78 18.64 17.31
N GLY A 21 28.50 17.58 16.55
CA GLY A 21 27.35 16.69 16.75
C GLY A 21 27.38 15.91 18.06
N LEU A 22 27.10 16.57 19.19
CA LEU A 22 26.77 15.87 20.42
C LEU A 22 25.39 15.22 20.27
N SER A 23 25.33 13.90 20.31
CA SER A 23 24.07 13.15 20.23
C SER A 23 23.13 13.55 21.38
N MET A 24 21.82 13.50 21.14
CA MET A 24 20.77 13.72 22.17
C MET A 24 21.00 12.87 23.45
N ARG A 25 21.74 11.78 23.36
CA ARG A 25 22.17 10.94 24.46
C ARG A 25 23.15 11.64 25.40
N ALA A 26 24.09 12.46 24.86
CA ALA A 26 25.05 13.19 25.68
C ALA A 26 24.40 14.32 26.49
N LEU A 27 23.43 15.02 25.87
CA LEU A 27 22.60 16.05 26.55
C LEU A 27 21.75 15.46 27.68
N TYR A 28 21.21 14.26 27.48
CA TYR A 28 20.45 13.54 28.50
C TYR A 28 21.32 13.16 29.72
N ILE A 29 22.56 12.66 29.49
CA ILE A 29 23.50 12.29 30.56
C ILE A 29 23.93 13.51 31.38
N ILE A 30 24.13 14.67 30.72
CA ILE A 30 24.48 15.92 31.42
C ILE A 30 23.29 16.41 32.28
N GLY A 31 22.07 16.31 31.77
CA GLY A 31 20.83 16.68 32.47
C GLY A 31 20.60 15.81 33.73
N VAL A 32 20.85 14.51 33.63
CA VAL A 32 20.68 13.55 34.76
C VAL A 32 21.72 13.81 35.86
N ASN A 33 22.98 14.07 35.50
CA ASN A 33 24.05 14.33 36.47
C ASN A 33 23.93 15.69 37.17
N SER A 34 23.19 16.65 36.59
CA SER A 34 22.91 17.95 37.21
C SER A 34 21.69 17.94 38.16
N GLY A 35 21.01 16.81 38.32
CA GLY A 35 19.85 16.68 39.20
C GLY A 35 18.56 17.32 38.64
N LEU A 36 18.57 17.80 37.39
CA LEU A 36 17.44 18.49 36.76
C LEU A 36 16.39 17.54 36.14
N ALA A 37 16.71 16.24 36.00
CA ALA A 37 15.80 15.23 35.56
C ALA A 37 15.86 13.96 36.40
N LYS A 38 14.76 13.55 37.02
CA LYS A 38 14.62 12.24 37.65
C LYS A 38 14.14 11.25 36.59
N PRO A 39 14.76 10.06 36.45
CA PRO A 39 14.23 9.03 35.55
C PRO A 39 12.83 8.60 36.04
N GLN A 40 11.80 8.75 35.23
CA GLN A 40 10.59 7.94 35.44
C GLN A 40 10.92 6.51 35.03
N GLU A 41 10.93 5.60 36.01
CA GLU A 41 10.97 4.16 35.74
C GLU A 41 9.66 3.76 35.04
N ASN A 42 9.70 3.70 33.72
CA ASN A 42 8.61 3.10 32.94
C ASN A 42 8.76 1.57 33.07
N LYS A 43 8.00 0.96 33.99
CA LYS A 43 7.98 -0.49 34.26
C LYS A 43 7.18 -1.29 33.23
N GLU A 44 7.27 -0.95 31.97
CA GLU A 44 6.80 -1.85 30.93
C GLU A 44 7.91 -2.02 29.88
N LYS A 45 8.65 -3.14 30.04
CA LYS A 45 9.39 -3.70 28.91
C LYS A 45 8.35 -4.01 27.84
N PRO A 46 8.50 -3.52 26.60
CA PRO A 46 7.66 -3.99 25.52
C PRO A 46 7.84 -5.50 25.44
N THR A 47 6.77 -6.23 25.70
CA THR A 47 6.71 -7.67 25.43
C THR A 47 6.92 -7.78 23.91
N ILE A 48 8.08 -8.29 23.50
CA ILE A 48 8.32 -8.69 22.13
C ILE A 48 7.30 -9.80 21.87
N GLN A 49 6.16 -9.45 21.29
CA GLN A 49 5.28 -10.43 20.69
C GLN A 49 6.16 -11.15 19.67
N THR A 50 6.51 -12.39 19.93
CA THR A 50 7.11 -13.28 18.95
C THR A 50 6.16 -13.31 17.77
N SER A 51 6.51 -12.61 16.69
CA SER A 51 5.73 -12.60 15.47
C SER A 51 5.51 -14.07 15.08
N LYS A 52 4.25 -14.51 15.04
CA LYS A 52 3.92 -15.81 14.45
C LYS A 52 4.61 -15.87 13.11
N LYS A 53 5.48 -16.85 12.90
CA LYS A 53 6.20 -17.02 11.64
C LYS A 53 5.14 -17.13 10.55
N PHE A 54 5.06 -16.10 9.71
CA PHE A 54 4.12 -16.07 8.58
C PHE A 54 4.49 -17.23 7.63
N THR A 55 3.57 -18.15 7.44
CA THR A 55 3.75 -19.30 6.54
C THR A 55 2.63 -19.24 5.50
N PRO A 56 2.94 -18.81 4.27
CA PRO A 56 1.93 -18.70 3.23
C PRO A 56 1.24 -20.03 2.97
N LYS A 57 -0.08 -20.02 2.89
CA LYS A 57 -0.84 -21.18 2.44
C LYS A 57 -0.70 -21.37 0.93
N LYS A 58 -0.78 -22.63 0.49
CA LYS A 58 -0.84 -22.95 -0.94
C LYS A 58 -2.22 -22.59 -1.51
N PRO A 59 -2.32 -22.40 -2.84
CA PRO A 59 -3.63 -22.31 -3.51
C PRO A 59 -4.52 -23.51 -3.14
N ILE A 60 -5.81 -23.25 -3.03
CA ILE A 60 -6.79 -24.31 -2.68
C ILE A 60 -7.19 -25.14 -3.90
N ARG A 61 -7.23 -24.54 -5.09
CA ARG A 61 -7.52 -25.22 -6.36
C ARG A 61 -7.15 -24.35 -7.57
N THR A 62 -7.15 -24.98 -8.74
CA THR A 62 -7.11 -24.29 -10.04
C THR A 62 -8.43 -24.54 -10.77
N GLU A 63 -9.02 -23.49 -11.33
CA GLU A 63 -10.27 -23.53 -12.07
C GLU A 63 -10.09 -22.75 -13.39
N GLY A 64 -9.94 -23.48 -14.50
CA GLY A 64 -9.48 -22.91 -15.76
C GLY A 64 -8.10 -22.27 -15.58
N GLU A 65 -7.99 -20.98 -15.90
CA GLU A 65 -6.74 -20.21 -15.74
C GLU A 65 -6.59 -19.59 -14.33
N LYS A 66 -7.60 -19.71 -13.47
CA LYS A 66 -7.60 -19.12 -12.13
C LYS A 66 -6.94 -20.03 -11.12
N ILE A 67 -5.88 -19.54 -10.49
CA ILE A 67 -5.24 -20.16 -9.32
C ILE A 67 -5.89 -19.55 -8.07
N ILE A 68 -6.80 -20.27 -7.42
CA ILE A 68 -7.64 -19.76 -6.33
C ILE A 68 -6.95 -20.01 -4.99
N TYR A 69 -6.76 -18.94 -4.23
CA TYR A 69 -6.18 -18.94 -2.88
C TYR A 69 -7.24 -18.91 -1.77
N ASN A 70 -8.38 -18.27 -2.01
CA ASN A 70 -9.46 -18.13 -1.05
C ASN A 70 -10.81 -17.94 -1.76
N GLU A 71 -11.90 -18.37 -1.12
CA GLU A 71 -13.24 -18.24 -1.69
C GLU A 71 -14.04 -17.08 -1.12
N ASP A 72 -13.83 -16.75 0.16
CA ASP A 72 -14.50 -15.62 0.82
C ASP A 72 -13.54 -14.92 1.80
N PRO A 73 -13.04 -13.71 1.46
CA PRO A 73 -13.20 -13.05 0.18
C PRO A 73 -12.55 -13.86 -0.94
N LEU A 74 -13.14 -13.80 -2.14
CA LEU A 74 -12.52 -14.43 -3.31
C LEU A 74 -11.15 -13.80 -3.58
N VAL A 75 -10.09 -14.63 -3.62
CA VAL A 75 -8.72 -14.24 -3.97
C VAL A 75 -8.15 -15.23 -4.98
N TYR A 76 -7.76 -14.75 -6.16
CA TYR A 76 -7.17 -15.61 -7.21
C TYR A 76 -6.12 -14.87 -8.04
N VAL A 77 -5.25 -15.65 -8.68
CA VAL A 77 -4.23 -15.18 -9.63
C VAL A 77 -4.49 -15.83 -10.99
N ILE A 78 -4.30 -15.06 -12.07
CA ILE A 78 -4.15 -15.58 -13.43
C ILE A 78 -2.75 -15.22 -13.90
N GLU A 79 -1.96 -16.23 -14.23
CA GLU A 79 -0.62 -16.03 -14.80
C GLU A 79 -0.71 -15.72 -16.30
N ASN A 80 0.23 -14.93 -16.81
CA ASN A 80 0.33 -14.54 -18.21
C ASN A 80 -0.95 -13.84 -18.77
N PHE A 81 -1.72 -13.18 -17.89
CA PHE A 81 -2.91 -12.42 -18.28
C PHE A 81 -2.55 -11.13 -19.04
N ILE A 82 -1.47 -10.48 -18.63
CA ILE A 82 -1.00 -9.22 -19.19
C ILE A 82 0.20 -9.55 -20.10
N SER A 83 0.15 -9.16 -21.36
CA SER A 83 1.25 -9.42 -22.31
C SER A 83 2.49 -8.57 -21.98
N ASP A 84 3.64 -8.99 -22.52
CA ASP A 84 4.87 -8.22 -22.39
C ASP A 84 4.75 -6.82 -22.98
N GLU A 85 4.06 -6.67 -24.11
CA GLU A 85 3.80 -5.38 -24.74
C GLU A 85 2.95 -4.46 -23.83
N GLU A 86 1.91 -5.01 -23.21
CA GLU A 86 1.07 -4.26 -22.27
C GLU A 86 1.83 -3.84 -21.02
N CYS A 87 2.66 -4.73 -20.47
CA CYS A 87 3.52 -4.43 -19.33
C CYS A 87 4.47 -3.27 -19.64
N GLU A 88 5.19 -3.35 -20.74
CA GLU A 88 6.16 -2.31 -21.15
C GLU A 88 5.45 -1.00 -21.52
N HIS A 89 4.29 -1.07 -22.18
CA HIS A 89 3.52 0.13 -22.51
C HIS A 89 3.11 0.91 -21.25
N ILE A 90 2.54 0.22 -20.24
CA ILE A 90 2.10 0.87 -18.99
C ILE A 90 3.30 1.44 -18.23
N LYS A 91 4.42 0.73 -18.15
CA LYS A 91 5.65 1.21 -17.53
C LYS A 91 6.14 2.48 -18.23
N ASN A 92 6.29 2.46 -19.55
CA ASN A 92 6.76 3.60 -20.33
C ASN A 92 5.86 4.84 -20.19
N VAL A 93 4.54 4.66 -20.15
CA VAL A 93 3.58 5.76 -19.92
C VAL A 93 3.70 6.30 -18.50
N SER A 94 4.02 5.46 -17.52
CA SER A 94 4.16 5.88 -16.13
C SER A 94 5.49 6.58 -15.84
N ASP A 95 6.55 6.26 -16.58
CA ASP A 95 7.87 6.85 -16.42
C ASP A 95 7.82 8.38 -16.60
N GLY A 96 8.44 9.09 -15.68
CA GLY A 96 8.41 10.57 -15.66
C GLY A 96 7.13 11.19 -15.06
N ASN A 97 6.08 10.37 -14.78
CA ASN A 97 4.83 10.81 -14.16
C ASN A 97 4.64 10.28 -12.75
N LEU A 98 5.58 9.48 -12.25
CA LEU A 98 5.52 8.91 -10.91
C LEU A 98 5.79 9.98 -9.85
N GLU A 99 4.84 10.19 -8.95
CA GLU A 99 4.98 11.05 -7.79
C GLU A 99 4.91 10.23 -6.51
N ARG A 100 5.53 10.73 -5.42
CA ARG A 100 5.40 10.07 -4.11
C ARG A 100 3.92 9.86 -3.77
N ALA A 101 3.57 8.61 -3.46
CA ALA A 101 2.19 8.24 -3.19
C ALA A 101 1.66 8.91 -1.91
N LYS A 102 0.42 9.42 -1.99
CA LYS A 102 -0.34 9.94 -0.85
C LYS A 102 -1.34 8.89 -0.38
N THR A 103 -1.67 8.93 0.91
CA THR A 103 -2.80 8.20 1.49
C THR A 103 -4.03 9.09 1.58
N ILE A 104 -5.20 8.47 1.76
CA ILE A 104 -6.45 9.17 2.01
C ILE A 104 -6.30 9.99 3.31
N GLY A 105 -6.61 11.28 3.23
CA GLY A 105 -6.55 12.20 4.37
C GLY A 105 -6.43 13.66 3.92
N GLY A 106 -7.09 14.58 4.64
CA GLY A 106 -7.10 15.99 4.30
C GLY A 106 -7.72 16.31 2.93
N LYS A 107 -7.55 17.57 2.47
CA LYS A 107 -8.14 18.04 1.20
C LYS A 107 -7.41 17.45 -0.04
N ASP A 108 -6.09 17.29 0.06
CA ASP A 108 -5.20 16.92 -1.05
C ASP A 108 -4.45 15.60 -0.83
N GLY A 109 -4.90 14.77 0.16
CA GLY A 109 -4.19 13.60 0.66
C GLY A 109 -2.99 13.98 1.53
N ILE A 110 -2.45 13.02 2.26
CA ILE A 110 -1.28 13.21 3.13
C ILE A 110 -0.19 12.21 2.79
N TYR A 111 1.06 12.67 2.89
CA TYR A 111 2.21 11.76 2.88
C TYR A 111 2.27 11.04 4.23
N HIS A 112 2.18 9.73 4.22
CA HIS A 112 2.21 8.91 5.41
C HIS A 112 3.34 7.88 5.34
N LEU A 113 3.89 7.52 6.50
CA LEU A 113 4.94 6.49 6.58
C LEU A 113 4.43 5.09 6.20
N ASN A 114 3.11 4.88 6.25
CA ASN A 114 2.48 3.62 5.88
C ASN A 114 2.47 3.36 4.36
N ARG A 115 2.75 4.38 3.53
CA ARG A 115 2.84 4.27 2.08
C ARG A 115 4.02 5.08 1.59
N THR A 116 5.10 4.40 1.22
CA THR A 116 6.38 5.03 0.91
C THR A 116 6.76 4.97 -0.57
N GLY A 117 6.04 4.21 -1.39
CA GLY A 117 6.22 4.12 -2.83
C GLY A 117 5.77 5.36 -3.61
N SER A 118 5.90 5.31 -4.92
CA SER A 118 5.40 6.32 -5.86
C SER A 118 4.22 5.80 -6.67
N ASN A 119 3.40 6.69 -7.23
CA ASN A 119 2.32 6.31 -8.14
C ASN A 119 2.02 7.38 -9.19
N CYS A 120 1.34 6.97 -10.25
CA CYS A 120 0.66 7.85 -11.19
C CYS A 120 -0.67 7.23 -11.64
N TRP A 121 -1.47 7.99 -12.39
CA TRP A 121 -2.78 7.55 -12.87
C TRP A 121 -2.81 7.58 -14.40
N ILE A 122 -3.26 6.48 -15.02
CA ILE A 122 -3.41 6.34 -16.46
C ILE A 122 -4.89 6.06 -16.77
N ALA A 123 -5.51 6.91 -17.57
CA ALA A 123 -6.90 6.70 -17.99
C ALA A 123 -7.05 5.45 -18.88
N HIS A 124 -8.19 4.77 -18.81
CA HIS A 124 -8.45 3.62 -19.71
C HIS A 124 -8.37 4.04 -21.18
N SER A 125 -8.82 5.27 -21.50
CA SER A 125 -8.82 5.84 -22.84
C SER A 125 -7.46 6.41 -23.30
N HIS A 126 -6.40 6.21 -22.53
CA HIS A 126 -5.07 6.73 -22.86
C HIS A 126 -4.56 6.16 -24.20
N SER A 127 -4.81 4.87 -24.44
CA SER A 127 -4.45 4.18 -25.67
C SER A 127 -5.37 2.97 -25.91
N ASN A 128 -5.31 2.38 -27.10
CA ASN A 128 -6.00 1.13 -27.38
C ASN A 128 -5.51 -0.01 -26.47
N ILE A 129 -4.22 -0.02 -26.10
CA ILE A 129 -3.64 -1.02 -25.20
C ILE A 129 -4.30 -0.92 -23.82
N THR A 130 -4.36 0.27 -23.22
CA THR A 130 -5.00 0.45 -21.91
C THR A 130 -6.50 0.22 -21.94
N THR A 131 -7.17 0.57 -23.05
CA THR A 131 -8.61 0.30 -23.23
C THR A 131 -8.88 -1.21 -23.29
N ASN A 132 -8.14 -1.94 -24.12
CA ASN A 132 -8.33 -3.38 -24.32
C ASN A 132 -8.00 -4.17 -23.04
N LEU A 133 -6.91 -3.83 -22.35
CA LEU A 133 -6.54 -4.46 -21.07
C LEU A 133 -7.63 -4.19 -20.02
N GLY A 134 -8.07 -2.94 -19.89
CA GLY A 134 -9.15 -2.56 -18.96
C GLY A 134 -10.45 -3.33 -19.26
N GLN A 135 -10.81 -3.51 -20.51
CA GLN A 135 -12.03 -4.24 -20.91
C GLN A 135 -11.90 -5.73 -20.56
N ARG A 136 -10.75 -6.38 -20.86
CA ARG A 136 -10.53 -7.79 -20.50
C ARG A 136 -10.62 -8.03 -18.99
N ILE A 137 -10.08 -7.09 -18.18
CA ILE A 137 -10.20 -7.17 -16.70
C ILE A 137 -11.66 -6.96 -16.29
N ALA A 138 -12.38 -6.03 -16.91
CA ALA A 138 -13.80 -5.76 -16.64
C ALA A 138 -14.66 -7.00 -16.91
N ASP A 139 -14.44 -7.66 -18.05
CA ASP A 139 -15.14 -8.90 -18.44
C ASP A 139 -14.83 -10.03 -17.44
N LEU A 140 -13.57 -10.15 -17.01
CA LEU A 140 -13.12 -11.16 -16.06
C LEU A 140 -13.81 -11.03 -14.68
N VAL A 141 -13.99 -9.81 -14.18
CA VAL A 141 -14.63 -9.57 -12.87
C VAL A 141 -16.15 -9.42 -12.97
N GLY A 142 -16.70 -9.37 -14.18
CA GLY A 142 -18.14 -9.24 -14.45
C GLY A 142 -18.68 -7.83 -14.13
N PHE A 143 -17.85 -6.80 -14.25
CA PHE A 143 -18.24 -5.40 -14.05
C PHE A 143 -18.00 -4.59 -15.32
N PRO A 144 -18.85 -3.59 -15.62
CA PRO A 144 -18.61 -2.71 -16.76
C PRO A 144 -17.33 -1.87 -16.56
N LEU A 145 -16.50 -1.70 -17.60
CA LEU A 145 -15.30 -0.86 -17.54
C LEU A 145 -15.59 0.57 -17.06
N LYS A 146 -16.77 1.12 -17.38
CA LYS A 146 -17.21 2.44 -16.87
C LYS A 146 -17.32 2.53 -15.35
N ASN A 147 -17.32 1.40 -14.64
CA ASN A 147 -17.31 1.36 -13.19
C ASN A 147 -15.88 1.32 -12.62
N ALA A 148 -14.87 1.15 -13.46
CA ALA A 148 -13.49 1.11 -13.02
C ALA A 148 -12.92 2.53 -12.81
N GLU A 149 -12.10 2.69 -11.78
CA GLU A 149 -11.21 3.84 -11.62
C GLU A 149 -10.12 3.77 -12.70
N SER A 150 -9.40 4.86 -12.96
CA SER A 150 -8.20 4.82 -13.81
C SER A 150 -7.18 3.81 -13.25
N PHE A 151 -6.30 3.30 -14.11
CA PHE A 151 -5.15 2.51 -13.63
C PHE A 151 -4.31 3.34 -12.69
N GLN A 152 -4.12 2.90 -11.45
CA GLN A 152 -3.13 3.46 -10.56
C GLN A 152 -1.85 2.65 -10.69
N VAL A 153 -0.89 3.15 -11.45
CA VAL A 153 0.44 2.53 -11.50
C VAL A 153 1.18 2.87 -10.21
N VAL A 154 1.76 1.85 -9.59
CA VAL A 154 2.54 1.95 -8.35
C VAL A 154 3.96 1.47 -8.59
N TYR A 155 4.91 2.16 -7.97
CA TYR A 155 6.33 1.86 -8.05
C TYR A 155 6.95 1.78 -6.65
N TYR A 156 7.67 0.70 -6.40
CA TYR A 156 8.35 0.44 -5.13
C TYR A 156 9.80 0.01 -5.38
N THR A 157 10.72 0.51 -4.56
CA THR A 157 12.15 0.16 -4.56
C THR A 157 12.76 0.51 -3.20
N GLY A 158 13.95 -0.02 -2.90
CA GLY A 158 14.74 0.42 -1.75
C GLY A 158 14.05 0.28 -0.39
N GLY A 159 13.28 -0.79 -0.17
CA GLY A 159 12.56 -1.04 1.08
C GLY A 159 11.22 -0.30 1.18
N THR A 160 10.77 0.36 0.11
CA THR A 160 9.46 1.01 0.12
C THR A 160 8.32 0.00 0.08
N GLU A 161 7.20 0.35 0.72
CA GLU A 161 6.07 -0.54 0.99
C GLU A 161 4.73 0.21 1.07
N TYR A 162 3.65 -0.57 1.15
CA TYR A 162 2.36 -0.10 1.59
C TYR A 162 1.83 -1.05 2.66
N ASN A 163 1.73 -0.55 3.90
CA ASN A 163 1.32 -1.33 5.07
C ASN A 163 -0.11 -1.84 4.96
N ASP A 164 -0.50 -2.68 5.91
CA ASP A 164 -1.81 -3.31 5.97
C ASP A 164 -2.95 -2.29 5.85
N HIS A 165 -3.83 -2.50 4.88
CA HIS A 165 -4.96 -1.61 4.58
C HIS A 165 -6.09 -2.36 3.87
N HIS A 166 -7.26 -1.74 3.85
CA HIS A 166 -8.38 -2.15 3.00
C HIS A 166 -8.50 -1.20 1.80
N ASP A 167 -8.84 -1.74 0.64
CA ASP A 167 -9.18 -0.93 -0.53
C ASP A 167 -10.61 -0.38 -0.46
N ALA A 168 -11.54 -1.13 0.15
CA ALA A 168 -12.89 -0.67 0.38
C ALA A 168 -12.95 0.40 1.47
N PHE A 169 -13.85 1.38 1.30
CA PHE A 169 -13.99 2.51 2.21
C PHE A 169 -14.86 2.17 3.40
N ASN A 170 -14.44 2.60 4.60
CA ASN A 170 -15.28 2.49 5.79
C ASN A 170 -16.38 3.55 5.74
N ALA A 171 -17.63 3.11 5.54
CA ALA A 171 -18.81 3.98 5.46
C ALA A 171 -19.18 4.69 6.76
N ASP A 172 -18.61 4.28 7.90
CA ASP A 172 -18.86 4.90 9.20
C ASP A 172 -18.02 6.15 9.43
N THR A 173 -16.95 6.36 8.64
CA THR A 173 -16.08 7.53 8.70
C THR A 173 -16.52 8.60 7.70
N ASP A 174 -16.31 9.87 8.05
CA ASP A 174 -16.64 10.99 7.14
C ASP A 174 -15.80 10.96 5.87
N GLU A 175 -14.54 10.55 5.97
CA GLU A 175 -13.67 10.37 4.80
C GLU A 175 -14.16 9.24 3.89
N GLY A 176 -14.54 8.09 4.46
CA GLY A 176 -15.14 7.00 3.71
C GLY A 176 -16.43 7.42 3.01
N LYS A 177 -17.34 8.11 3.72
CA LYS A 177 -18.57 8.66 3.12
C LYS A 177 -18.30 9.58 1.94
N LYS A 178 -17.26 10.42 2.03
CA LYS A 178 -16.85 11.33 0.97
C LYS A 178 -16.43 10.56 -0.29
N HIS A 179 -15.60 9.51 -0.14
CA HIS A 179 -15.15 8.67 -1.25
C HIS A 179 -16.26 7.82 -1.87
N LEU A 180 -17.25 7.40 -1.08
CA LEU A 180 -18.41 6.65 -1.56
C LEU A 180 -19.33 7.47 -2.46
N LYS A 181 -19.33 8.81 -2.38
CA LYS A 181 -20.17 9.68 -3.24
C LYS A 181 -19.85 9.52 -4.73
N ARG A 182 -18.61 9.15 -5.07
CA ARG A 182 -18.18 8.96 -6.45
C ARG A 182 -18.10 7.47 -6.78
N GLY A 183 -19.12 6.95 -7.43
CA GLY A 183 -19.17 5.56 -7.89
C GLY A 183 -19.51 4.51 -6.83
N GLY A 184 -19.80 4.86 -5.58
CA GLY A 184 -20.08 3.90 -4.51
C GLY A 184 -18.84 3.19 -3.99
N GLN A 185 -18.97 1.96 -3.53
CA GLN A 185 -17.90 1.17 -2.91
C GLN A 185 -16.95 0.55 -3.96
N ARG A 186 -15.69 0.29 -3.59
CA ARG A 186 -14.77 -0.56 -4.33
C ARG A 186 -15.10 -2.02 -4.09
N ILE A 187 -15.66 -2.70 -5.09
CA ILE A 187 -16.13 -4.10 -4.99
C ILE A 187 -15.01 -5.08 -5.27
N TYR A 188 -14.24 -4.86 -6.34
CA TYR A 188 -13.10 -5.68 -6.71
C TYR A 188 -11.85 -4.83 -6.88
N THR A 189 -10.71 -5.43 -6.56
CA THR A 189 -9.39 -4.95 -6.96
C THR A 189 -8.76 -5.96 -7.91
N ALA A 190 -8.21 -5.46 -9.01
CA ALA A 190 -7.34 -6.19 -9.92
C ALA A 190 -5.95 -5.54 -9.89
N LEU A 191 -4.95 -6.28 -9.40
CA LEU A 191 -3.56 -5.86 -9.29
C LEU A 191 -2.75 -6.59 -10.38
N GLY A 192 -2.25 -5.84 -11.37
CA GLY A 192 -1.38 -6.36 -12.41
C GLY A 192 0.10 -6.15 -12.07
N TYR A 193 0.91 -7.20 -12.15
CA TYR A 193 2.36 -7.12 -11.99
C TYR A 193 3.04 -6.87 -13.34
N LEU A 194 3.82 -5.81 -13.45
CA LEU A 194 4.42 -5.36 -14.72
C LEU A 194 5.87 -5.82 -14.90
N ASN A 195 6.48 -6.33 -13.85
CA ASN A 195 7.82 -6.93 -13.88
C ASN A 195 7.98 -7.98 -12.77
N ASP A 196 9.01 -8.82 -12.91
CA ASP A 196 9.48 -9.67 -11.82
C ASP A 196 10.26 -8.83 -10.81
N VAL A 197 10.28 -9.27 -9.54
CA VAL A 197 11.02 -8.63 -8.46
C VAL A 197 12.07 -9.58 -7.93
N GLU A 198 13.31 -9.11 -7.75
CA GLU A 198 14.40 -9.97 -7.30
C GLU A 198 14.19 -10.49 -5.87
N GLU A 199 13.84 -9.60 -4.92
CA GLU A 199 13.53 -9.99 -3.53
C GLU A 199 12.47 -9.08 -2.92
N GLY A 200 11.53 -9.67 -2.18
CA GLY A 200 10.44 -8.95 -1.51
C GLY A 200 9.29 -8.57 -2.44
N GLY A 201 8.59 -7.50 -2.12
CA GLY A 201 7.53 -6.92 -2.97
C GLY A 201 6.25 -7.75 -3.06
N SER A 202 6.07 -8.82 -2.25
CA SER A 202 4.84 -9.63 -2.26
C SER A 202 3.61 -8.80 -1.92
N THR A 203 2.46 -9.24 -2.43
CA THR A 203 1.15 -8.80 -1.93
C THR A 203 0.66 -9.84 -0.95
N GLU A 204 0.42 -9.41 0.29
CA GLU A 204 0.04 -10.31 1.39
C GLU A 204 -1.33 -10.00 1.94
N PHE A 205 -2.07 -11.06 2.30
CA PHE A 205 -3.31 -11.00 3.06
C PHE A 205 -3.02 -11.69 4.41
N PRO A 206 -2.64 -10.93 5.45
CA PRO A 206 -2.13 -11.50 6.70
C PRO A 206 -3.17 -12.38 7.41
N ASP A 207 -4.44 -11.99 7.43
CA ASP A 207 -5.51 -12.73 8.09
C ASP A 207 -5.86 -14.05 7.38
N LEU A 208 -5.53 -14.15 6.08
CA LEU A 208 -5.71 -15.35 5.27
C LEU A 208 -4.45 -16.22 5.16
N ASN A 209 -3.29 -15.75 5.64
CA ASN A 209 -1.97 -16.35 5.41
C ASN A 209 -1.65 -16.55 3.91
N ILE A 210 -2.03 -15.60 3.07
CA ILE A 210 -1.73 -15.60 1.63
C ILE A 210 -0.58 -14.64 1.36
N SER A 211 0.38 -15.09 0.54
CA SER A 211 1.44 -14.24 -0.01
C SER A 211 1.58 -14.55 -1.49
N VAL A 212 1.44 -13.53 -2.33
CA VAL A 212 1.59 -13.63 -3.78
C VAL A 212 2.83 -12.85 -4.20
N ALA A 213 3.84 -13.56 -4.70
CA ALA A 213 5.04 -12.94 -5.24
C ALA A 213 4.72 -12.22 -6.56
N PRO A 214 5.33 -11.07 -6.83
CA PRO A 214 5.24 -10.41 -8.12
C PRO A 214 5.81 -11.31 -9.22
N LYS A 215 4.99 -11.59 -10.24
CA LYS A 215 5.39 -12.31 -11.45
C LYS A 215 4.90 -11.49 -12.64
N LYS A 216 5.82 -11.09 -13.52
CA LYS A 216 5.49 -10.29 -14.72
C LYS A 216 4.32 -10.91 -15.49
N GLY A 217 3.36 -10.09 -15.88
CA GLY A 217 2.18 -10.51 -16.63
C GLY A 217 1.07 -11.16 -15.81
N SER A 218 1.26 -11.41 -14.51
CA SER A 218 0.22 -11.97 -13.65
C SER A 218 -0.76 -10.91 -13.17
N LEU A 219 -2.04 -11.31 -13.04
CA LEU A 219 -3.13 -10.52 -12.49
C LEU A 219 -3.63 -11.17 -11.20
N LEU A 220 -3.49 -10.48 -10.06
CA LEU A 220 -4.08 -10.85 -8.78
C LEU A 220 -5.41 -10.11 -8.61
N VAL A 221 -6.49 -10.86 -8.34
CA VAL A 221 -7.82 -10.29 -8.17
C VAL A 221 -8.39 -10.69 -6.82
N TRP A 222 -9.03 -9.74 -6.14
CA TRP A 222 -9.77 -10.05 -4.92
C TRP A 222 -11.03 -9.21 -4.77
N LYS A 223 -11.97 -9.74 -3.97
CA LYS A 223 -13.20 -9.08 -3.60
C LYS A 223 -13.01 -8.32 -2.28
N ASN A 224 -13.42 -7.06 -2.24
CA ASN A 224 -13.19 -6.16 -1.11
C ASN A 224 -14.33 -6.15 -0.07
N VAL A 225 -15.48 -6.72 -0.42
CA VAL A 225 -16.72 -6.58 0.37
C VAL A 225 -17.35 -7.92 0.69
N LEU A 226 -18.08 -7.98 1.80
CA LEU A 226 -18.87 -9.14 2.19
C LEU A 226 -19.87 -9.53 1.10
N PRO A 227 -20.16 -10.83 0.90
CA PRO A 227 -21.12 -11.30 -0.10
C PRO A 227 -22.47 -10.59 -0.02
N GLY A 228 -22.97 -10.13 -1.17
CA GLY A 228 -24.29 -9.47 -1.28
C GLY A 228 -24.40 -8.10 -0.61
N THR A 229 -23.28 -7.50 -0.20
CA THR A 229 -23.26 -6.20 0.48
C THR A 229 -22.19 -5.28 -0.08
N THR A 230 -22.16 -4.03 0.41
CA THR A 230 -21.08 -3.05 0.18
C THR A 230 -20.23 -2.80 1.44
N LYS A 231 -20.38 -3.64 2.48
CA LYS A 231 -19.58 -3.55 3.69
C LYS A 231 -18.20 -4.15 3.46
N VAL A 232 -17.18 -3.51 4.01
CA VAL A 232 -15.78 -4.00 3.94
C VAL A 232 -15.70 -5.43 4.44
N HIS A 233 -15.05 -6.31 3.67
CA HIS A 233 -14.73 -7.66 4.15
C HIS A 233 -13.52 -7.57 5.07
N PRO A 234 -13.59 -8.00 6.34
CA PRO A 234 -12.46 -7.89 7.26
C PRO A 234 -11.19 -8.57 6.71
N ASP A 235 -11.32 -9.78 6.19
CA ASP A 235 -10.19 -10.56 5.67
C ASP A 235 -9.69 -10.09 4.28
N SER A 236 -10.25 -9.00 3.72
CA SER A 236 -9.66 -8.31 2.56
C SER A 236 -8.52 -7.38 2.94
N LEU A 237 -8.12 -7.33 4.22
CA LEU A 237 -6.93 -6.64 4.68
C LEU A 237 -5.70 -7.17 3.95
N HIS A 238 -4.91 -6.27 3.36
CA HIS A 238 -3.73 -6.66 2.57
C HIS A 238 -2.64 -5.61 2.65
N ALA A 239 -1.43 -5.99 2.22
CA ALA A 239 -0.26 -5.13 2.17
C ALA A 239 0.58 -5.39 0.93
N GLY A 240 1.28 -4.34 0.47
CA GLY A 240 2.42 -4.48 -0.43
C GLY A 240 3.70 -4.49 0.39
N ARG A 241 4.32 -5.67 0.55
CA ARG A 241 5.52 -5.84 1.38
C ARG A 241 6.74 -5.16 0.77
N PRO A 242 7.76 -4.81 1.57
CA PRO A 242 8.93 -4.09 1.11
C PRO A 242 9.63 -4.78 -0.07
N VAL A 243 10.05 -4.00 -1.05
CA VAL A 243 10.97 -4.44 -2.09
C VAL A 243 12.39 -4.33 -1.54
N THR A 244 12.99 -5.46 -1.18
CA THR A 244 14.32 -5.49 -0.57
C THR A 244 15.45 -5.48 -1.60
N LYS A 245 15.18 -5.99 -2.82
CA LYS A 245 16.12 -5.95 -3.94
C LYS A 245 15.40 -5.79 -5.27
N GLY A 246 15.93 -4.94 -6.13
CA GLY A 246 15.32 -4.58 -7.41
C GLY A 246 14.22 -3.54 -7.28
N GLU A 247 13.25 -3.60 -8.16
CA GLU A 247 12.11 -2.67 -8.25
C GLU A 247 10.82 -3.41 -8.58
N LYS A 248 9.69 -2.85 -8.19
CA LYS A 248 8.36 -3.38 -8.48
C LYS A 248 7.52 -2.31 -9.17
N TYR A 249 7.10 -2.61 -10.40
CA TYR A 249 6.01 -1.93 -11.07
C TYR A 249 4.76 -2.80 -11.04
N ALA A 250 3.65 -2.22 -10.65
CA ALA A 250 2.34 -2.85 -10.67
C ALA A 250 1.27 -1.79 -10.94
N PHE A 251 0.06 -2.21 -11.28
CA PHE A 251 -1.08 -1.30 -11.30
C PHE A 251 -2.24 -1.87 -10.49
N ASN A 252 -3.02 -1.00 -9.87
CA ASN A 252 -4.34 -1.29 -9.34
C ASN A 252 -5.41 -0.82 -10.32
N LEU A 253 -6.44 -1.66 -10.54
CA LEU A 253 -7.68 -1.29 -11.21
C LEU A 253 -8.83 -1.65 -10.28
N TRP A 254 -9.47 -0.63 -9.70
CA TRP A 254 -10.58 -0.81 -8.77
C TRP A 254 -11.92 -0.72 -9.50
N PHE A 255 -12.78 -1.68 -9.30
CA PHE A 255 -14.15 -1.68 -9.81
C PHE A 255 -15.11 -1.19 -8.72
N ARG A 256 -15.79 -0.11 -9.03
CA ARG A 256 -16.77 0.55 -8.16
C ARG A 256 -18.13 -0.08 -8.31
N GLU A 257 -18.97 0.05 -7.28
CA GLU A 257 -20.35 -0.38 -7.27
C GLU A 257 -21.15 0.20 -8.45
N ASN A 258 -20.94 1.47 -8.74
CA ASN A 258 -21.63 2.23 -9.77
C ASN A 258 -20.62 2.86 -10.75
N LYS A 259 -21.16 3.48 -11.82
CA LYS A 259 -20.33 4.22 -12.77
C LYS A 259 -19.44 5.23 -12.05
N PHE A 260 -18.15 5.19 -12.36
CA PHE A 260 -17.15 6.09 -11.81
C PHE A 260 -16.98 7.29 -12.75
N VAL A 261 -17.40 8.48 -12.30
CA VAL A 261 -17.39 9.74 -13.06
C VAL A 261 -16.85 10.89 -12.22
#